data_46aafe1da04fc390a09c41dd113daf61
#
_entry.id   46aafe1da04fc390a09c41dd113daf61
#
_cell.length_a   1.000
_cell.length_b   1.000
_cell.length_c   1.000
_cell.angle_alpha   90.00
_cell.angle_beta   90.00
_cell.angle_gamma   90.00
#
_symmetry.space_group_name_H-M   'P 1'
#
loop_
_entity.id
_entity.type
_entity.pdbx_description
1 polymer ?
#
loop_
_entity_poly.entity_id
_entity_poly.type
_entity_poly.pdbx_seq_one_letter_code
_entity_poly.pdbx_strand_id
1 'polypeptide(L)'
;MAHFAQSPYFVLHQLTCQFANGETLFGPLDLAFDQQHCGLVGRNGVGKTRLLRLIAGLDQPGSGHVETHASLAYVAQQPEIAAQITLAQLLGYGEVFAALARIEQGRPWADDIDRLEGQWDLNDRLHAAFAAAGLPEFDPLRPAGSLSGGERMRATLCGAMLGGADCLLLDEPSNHLDADGRDWLYRQLAQWRGGLLVASHDRQLLARMARIVELTPDGLRSYGGNYDDYRRQRDLERQAARAGWEHARQERKRTRARQQKEHDISQRRSAQTLKTVDTLNIASFERVAYKAAAKESLGTLRKQHQDQKGSLDAAVREAYQRVEEDSPVMLTLPGSAVMAGKQVLVIEQLQLPFVGARPLDMRIDGPMRVALTGPNGCGKSTLLKVILGRLAAVSGHVHCPLPMAYLDQTLSQFDSRLSVMALLGLQDSPLAEGALRTQLAQLQLGAERITLPLAALSGGERLKAALACALWRKEPAQLLLLDEPTNHLDLASSLAIEAALAEFPGAMLVVSHDEAFLRALKLTHRLHWQDGGWQFRAL
;
A
#
# COMPACT_ATOMS: atom_id res chain seq x y z
N MET A 1 40.83 11.17 -1.73
CA MET A 1 40.46 11.39 -0.31
C MET A 1 39.71 10.15 0.13
N ALA A 2 40.26 9.42 1.09
CA ALA A 2 39.61 8.22 1.62
C ALA A 2 38.30 8.62 2.32
N HIS A 3 37.16 8.14 1.82
CA HIS A 3 35.94 8.13 2.58
C HIS A 3 36.20 7.28 3.83
N PHE A 4 36.32 7.89 4.99
CA PHE A 4 36.16 7.17 6.24
C PHE A 4 34.76 6.57 6.18
N ALA A 5 34.68 5.25 6.09
CA ALA A 5 33.42 4.53 6.24
C ALA A 5 32.91 4.82 7.66
N GLN A 6 31.89 5.67 7.77
CA GLN A 6 31.19 5.89 9.04
C GLN A 6 30.61 4.54 9.45
N SER A 7 30.79 4.18 10.72
CA SER A 7 30.21 2.95 11.26
C SER A 7 28.69 2.97 11.04
N PRO A 8 28.09 1.86 10.58
CA PRO A 8 26.65 1.80 10.41
C PRO A 8 25.94 2.03 11.76
N TYR A 9 24.76 2.61 11.75
CA TYR A 9 23.96 2.79 12.97
C TYR A 9 23.45 1.47 13.51
N PHE A 10 23.12 0.54 12.64
CA PHE A 10 22.79 -0.84 12.99
C PHE A 10 23.01 -1.77 11.79
N VAL A 11 23.20 -3.05 12.10
CA VAL A 11 23.40 -4.13 11.12
C VAL A 11 22.46 -5.28 11.45
N LEU A 12 21.78 -5.78 10.43
CA LEU A 12 20.95 -6.99 10.50
C LEU A 12 21.81 -8.19 10.10
N HIS A 13 21.84 -9.22 10.94
CA HIS A 13 22.56 -10.46 10.70
C HIS A 13 21.59 -11.63 10.65
N GLN A 14 21.31 -12.16 9.46
CA GLN A 14 20.45 -13.32 9.21
C GLN A 14 19.11 -13.21 9.96
N LEU A 15 18.56 -11.98 10.04
CA LEU A 15 17.39 -11.67 10.84
C LEU A 15 16.13 -12.32 10.24
N THR A 16 15.43 -13.14 11.03
CA THR A 16 14.14 -13.71 10.64
C THR A 16 13.03 -13.30 11.61
N CYS A 17 11.83 -13.17 11.07
CA CYS A 17 10.63 -12.98 11.86
C CYS A 17 9.65 -14.12 11.61
N GLN A 18 9.11 -14.68 12.69
CA GLN A 18 8.13 -15.77 12.61
C GLN A 18 6.86 -15.40 13.36
N PHE A 19 5.74 -15.95 12.90
CA PHE A 19 4.48 -15.91 13.63
C PHE A 19 4.50 -16.89 14.80
N ALA A 20 3.56 -16.74 15.73
CA ALA A 20 3.41 -17.64 16.87
C ALA A 20 3.14 -19.11 16.46
N ASN A 21 2.64 -19.35 15.26
CA ASN A 21 2.43 -20.68 14.68
C ASN A 21 3.71 -21.29 14.05
N GLY A 22 4.85 -20.58 14.09
CA GLY A 22 6.12 -21.01 13.51
C GLY A 22 6.30 -20.72 12.03
N GLU A 23 5.30 -20.15 11.36
CA GLU A 23 5.40 -19.73 9.97
C GLU A 23 6.30 -18.50 9.82
N THR A 24 7.22 -18.49 8.85
CA THR A 24 8.12 -17.38 8.61
C THR A 24 7.40 -16.24 7.90
N LEU A 25 7.43 -15.06 8.50
CA LEU A 25 6.89 -13.84 7.92
C LEU A 25 7.86 -13.26 6.88
N PHE A 26 9.14 -13.17 7.24
CA PHE A 26 10.22 -12.73 6.35
C PHE A 26 11.59 -13.22 6.85
N GLY A 27 12.56 -13.19 5.96
CA GLY A 27 13.98 -13.46 6.24
C GLY A 27 14.51 -14.75 5.60
N PRO A 28 15.81 -15.01 5.73
CA PRO A 28 16.79 -14.23 6.52
C PRO A 28 17.15 -12.88 5.87
N LEU A 29 17.33 -11.84 6.69
CA LEU A 29 17.65 -10.50 6.26
C LEU A 29 19.08 -10.12 6.69
N ASP A 30 19.85 -9.58 5.74
CA ASP A 30 21.17 -9.00 5.97
C ASP A 30 21.18 -7.59 5.38
N LEU A 31 21.44 -6.58 6.21
CA LEU A 31 21.52 -5.19 5.76
C LEU A 31 22.24 -4.33 6.79
N ALA A 32 23.13 -3.45 6.32
CA ALA A 32 23.73 -2.40 7.12
C ALA A 32 23.05 -1.05 6.83
N PHE A 33 22.73 -0.31 7.88
CA PHE A 33 22.16 1.04 7.81
C PHE A 33 23.16 2.07 8.29
N ASP A 34 23.44 3.01 7.40
CA ASP A 34 24.30 4.17 7.63
C ASP A 34 23.48 5.44 7.92
N GLN A 35 24.16 6.58 7.88
CA GLN A 35 23.56 7.90 8.14
C GLN A 35 22.54 8.37 7.08
N GLN A 36 22.27 7.59 6.04
CA GLN A 36 21.36 8.01 4.98
C GLN A 36 19.91 8.00 5.44
N HIS A 37 19.11 8.86 4.81
CA HIS A 37 17.66 8.82 4.96
C HIS A 37 17.09 7.74 4.04
N CYS A 38 16.57 6.67 4.63
CA CYS A 38 16.06 5.50 3.92
C CYS A 38 14.55 5.38 4.06
N GLY A 39 13.87 5.16 2.93
CA GLY A 39 12.47 4.77 2.90
C GLY A 39 12.33 3.25 2.89
N LEU A 40 11.53 2.69 3.79
CA LEU A 40 11.18 1.27 3.83
C LEU A 40 9.81 1.08 3.17
N VAL A 41 9.77 0.39 2.05
CA VAL A 41 8.55 0.08 1.31
C VAL A 41 8.30 -1.43 1.28
N GLY A 42 7.08 -1.83 0.91
CA GLY A 42 6.68 -3.24 0.80
C GLY A 42 5.17 -3.38 0.94
N ARG A 43 4.63 -4.53 0.55
CA ARG A 43 3.19 -4.80 0.62
C ARG A 43 2.66 -4.69 2.07
N ASN A 44 1.37 -4.44 2.22
CA ASN A 44 0.75 -4.49 3.53
C ASN A 44 0.80 -5.93 4.08
N GLY A 45 1.11 -6.03 5.38
CA GLY A 45 1.25 -7.33 6.05
C GLY A 45 2.61 -8.01 5.85
N VAL A 46 3.52 -7.48 5.01
CA VAL A 46 4.86 -8.08 4.82
C VAL A 46 5.76 -7.98 6.06
N GLY A 47 5.40 -7.15 7.04
CA GLY A 47 6.12 -7.05 8.30
C GLY A 47 6.98 -5.80 8.49
N LYS A 48 6.73 -4.69 7.79
CA LYS A 48 7.48 -3.41 7.95
C LYS A 48 7.52 -2.96 9.41
N THR A 49 6.36 -2.86 10.05
CA THR A 49 6.25 -2.52 11.49
C THR A 49 7.02 -3.50 12.37
N ARG A 50 6.93 -4.82 12.10
CA ARG A 50 7.69 -5.83 12.83
C ARG A 50 9.19 -5.65 12.68
N LEU A 51 9.66 -5.37 11.47
CA LEU A 51 11.07 -5.10 11.21
C LEU A 51 11.56 -3.87 12.01
N LEU A 52 10.81 -2.75 11.98
CA LEU A 52 11.16 -1.56 12.77
C LEU A 52 11.20 -1.85 14.27
N ARG A 53 10.24 -2.64 14.80
CA ARG A 53 10.20 -3.03 16.22
C ARG A 53 11.35 -3.97 16.61
N LEU A 54 11.75 -4.88 15.71
CA LEU A 54 12.93 -5.73 15.90
C LEU A 54 14.22 -4.89 15.98
N ILE A 55 14.36 -3.91 15.07
CA ILE A 55 15.50 -2.97 15.05
C ILE A 55 15.52 -2.13 16.32
N ALA A 56 14.36 -1.68 16.79
CA ALA A 56 14.22 -0.91 18.04
C ALA A 56 14.39 -1.75 19.32
N GLY A 57 14.58 -3.08 19.20
CA GLY A 57 14.70 -3.98 20.35
C GLY A 57 13.40 -4.21 21.13
N LEU A 58 12.24 -3.83 20.55
CA LEU A 58 10.92 -3.98 21.17
C LEU A 58 10.31 -5.37 20.95
N ASP A 59 10.75 -6.09 19.93
CA ASP A 59 10.34 -7.46 19.63
C ASP A 59 11.59 -8.35 19.57
N GLN A 60 11.40 -9.68 19.75
CA GLN A 60 12.47 -10.67 19.65
C GLN A 60 12.45 -11.32 18.25
N PRO A 61 13.61 -11.50 17.58
CA PRO A 61 13.67 -12.20 16.31
C PRO A 61 13.45 -13.70 16.46
N GLY A 62 12.97 -14.35 15.41
CA GLY A 62 12.89 -15.81 15.33
C GLY A 62 14.27 -16.46 15.23
N SER A 63 15.19 -15.86 14.48
CA SER A 63 16.62 -16.17 14.45
C SER A 63 17.40 -14.95 13.95
N GLY A 64 18.74 -15.02 14.07
CA GLY A 64 19.61 -13.88 13.79
C GLY A 64 19.59 -12.84 14.91
N HIS A 65 20.19 -11.68 14.65
CA HIS A 65 20.22 -10.58 15.61
C HIS A 65 20.39 -9.23 14.92
N VAL A 66 20.12 -8.18 15.68
CA VAL A 66 20.39 -6.79 15.29
C VAL A 66 21.57 -6.31 16.12
N GLU A 67 22.64 -5.89 15.44
CA GLU A 67 23.78 -5.23 16.09
C GLU A 67 23.57 -3.72 15.98
N THR A 68 23.52 -3.03 17.13
CA THR A 68 23.20 -1.59 17.20
C THR A 68 24.41 -0.82 17.72
N HIS A 69 24.82 0.21 16.98
CA HIS A 69 25.99 1.06 17.31
C HIS A 69 25.60 2.51 17.61
N ALA A 70 24.31 2.84 17.60
CA ALA A 70 23.78 4.19 17.77
C ALA A 70 22.51 4.17 18.62
N SER A 71 22.17 5.32 19.21
CA SER A 71 20.89 5.47 19.91
C SER A 71 19.73 5.56 18.91
N LEU A 72 18.69 4.74 19.12
CA LEU A 72 17.54 4.66 18.23
C LEU A 72 16.29 5.19 18.91
N ALA A 73 15.51 6.04 18.23
CA ALA A 73 14.17 6.44 18.67
C ALA A 73 13.13 5.88 17.70
N TYR A 74 12.18 5.11 18.22
CA TYR A 74 11.08 4.53 17.45
C TYR A 74 9.78 5.30 17.65
N VAL A 75 9.15 5.69 16.57
CA VAL A 75 7.82 6.33 16.54
C VAL A 75 6.85 5.38 15.86
N ALA A 76 5.91 4.84 16.64
CA ALA A 76 4.90 3.91 16.16
C ALA A 76 3.81 4.62 15.34
N GLN A 77 3.20 3.90 14.41
CA GLN A 77 2.08 4.35 13.57
C GLN A 77 0.89 4.89 14.40
N GLN A 78 0.51 4.16 15.44
CA GLN A 78 -0.46 4.57 16.44
C GLN A 78 0.04 4.08 17.79
N PRO A 79 0.51 4.97 18.66
CA PRO A 79 0.81 4.58 20.02
C PRO A 79 -0.49 4.08 20.67
N GLU A 80 -0.48 2.86 21.18
CA GLU A 80 -1.57 2.37 22.02
C GLU A 80 -1.64 3.24 23.28
N ILE A 81 -2.73 3.97 23.43
CA ILE A 81 -2.92 4.86 24.57
C ILE A 81 -3.83 4.17 25.56
N ALA A 82 -3.27 3.73 26.67
CA ALA A 82 -4.08 3.47 27.87
C ALA A 82 -4.77 4.81 28.26
N ALA A 83 -6.03 4.73 28.65
CA ALA A 83 -6.89 5.91 28.87
C ALA A 83 -6.32 6.96 29.86
N GLN A 84 -5.25 6.63 30.59
CA GLN A 84 -4.66 7.46 31.65
C GLN A 84 -3.26 7.96 31.34
N ILE A 85 -2.70 7.68 30.15
CA ILE A 85 -1.33 8.12 29.81
C ILE A 85 -1.31 9.64 29.63
N THR A 86 -0.39 10.29 30.35
CA THR A 86 -0.13 11.74 30.22
C THR A 86 0.70 12.04 28.96
N LEU A 87 0.70 13.29 28.55
CA LEU A 87 1.49 13.75 27.40
C LEU A 87 3.00 13.53 27.65
N ALA A 88 3.50 13.85 28.84
CA ALA A 88 4.90 13.58 29.21
C ALA A 88 5.27 12.10 29.10
N GLN A 89 4.39 11.20 29.52
CA GLN A 89 4.59 9.76 29.39
C GLN A 89 4.57 9.29 27.93
N LEU A 90 3.65 9.82 27.12
CA LEU A 90 3.59 9.53 25.68
C LEU A 90 4.90 9.91 24.97
N LEU A 91 5.51 11.03 25.36
CA LEU A 91 6.75 11.54 24.80
C LEU A 91 8.00 10.83 25.32
N GLY A 92 7.87 9.93 26.29
CA GLY A 92 8.99 9.23 26.94
C GLY A 92 9.65 10.02 28.08
N TYR A 93 9.09 11.15 28.49
CA TYR A 93 9.66 12.04 29.53
C TYR A 93 8.92 11.99 30.86
N GLY A 94 8.04 11.01 31.08
CA GLY A 94 7.23 10.89 32.28
C GLY A 94 8.06 10.93 33.57
N GLU A 95 9.18 10.20 33.64
CA GLU A 95 10.07 10.18 34.80
C GLU A 95 10.81 11.50 35.03
N VAL A 96 11.17 12.20 33.95
CA VAL A 96 11.82 13.52 34.02
C VAL A 96 10.89 14.56 34.62
N PHE A 97 9.63 14.61 34.15
CA PHE A 97 8.63 15.53 34.71
C PHE A 97 8.20 15.12 36.12
N ALA A 98 8.17 13.83 36.45
CA ALA A 98 7.93 13.38 37.81
C ALA A 98 9.06 13.80 38.75
N ALA A 99 10.33 13.72 38.33
CA ALA A 99 11.49 14.21 39.08
C ALA A 99 11.44 15.71 39.31
N LEU A 100 11.15 16.49 38.26
CA LEU A 100 10.95 17.96 38.36
C LEU A 100 9.86 18.30 39.39
N ALA A 101 8.70 17.67 39.33
CA ALA A 101 7.61 17.91 40.25
C ALA A 101 7.98 17.57 41.72
N ARG A 102 8.78 16.51 41.97
CA ARG A 102 9.27 16.18 43.33
C ARG A 102 10.25 17.21 43.87
N ILE A 103 11.14 17.71 43.01
CA ILE A 103 12.09 18.77 43.37
C ILE A 103 11.34 20.07 43.72
N GLU A 104 10.39 20.48 42.89
CA GLU A 104 9.57 21.67 43.16
C GLU A 104 8.76 21.57 44.45
N GLN A 105 8.31 20.35 44.80
CA GLN A 105 7.63 20.07 46.09
C GLN A 105 8.57 19.97 47.30
N GLY A 106 9.89 20.12 47.08
CA GLY A 106 10.88 19.97 48.14
C GLY A 106 11.06 18.54 48.65
N ARG A 107 10.72 17.53 47.85
CA ARG A 107 10.81 16.09 48.21
C ARG A 107 11.58 15.30 47.14
N PRO A 108 12.80 15.70 46.78
CA PRO A 108 13.57 15.02 45.76
C PRO A 108 13.98 13.61 46.21
N TRP A 109 14.04 12.67 45.28
CA TRP A 109 14.72 11.39 45.45
C TRP A 109 16.20 11.53 45.13
N ALA A 110 17.03 10.59 45.60
CA ALA A 110 18.48 10.65 45.39
C ALA A 110 18.87 10.74 43.90
N ASP A 111 18.12 10.04 43.02
CA ASP A 111 18.45 9.94 41.60
C ASP A 111 17.77 11.03 40.75
N ASP A 112 16.96 11.92 41.34
CA ASP A 112 16.19 12.91 40.56
C ASP A 112 17.10 13.94 39.88
N ILE A 113 18.20 14.32 40.52
CA ILE A 113 19.18 15.26 39.96
C ILE A 113 19.90 14.63 38.77
N ASP A 114 20.29 13.39 38.86
CA ASP A 114 20.98 12.65 37.80
C ASP A 114 20.04 12.46 36.58
N ARG A 115 18.74 12.23 36.83
CA ARG A 115 17.72 12.13 35.78
C ARG A 115 17.47 13.45 35.03
N LEU A 116 17.74 14.57 35.68
CA LEU A 116 17.57 15.90 35.07
C LEU A 116 18.86 16.41 34.45
N GLU A 117 19.96 15.69 34.55
CA GLU A 117 21.21 16.12 33.92
C GLU A 117 21.02 16.33 32.41
N GLY A 118 21.33 17.52 31.92
CA GLY A 118 21.14 17.90 30.52
C GLY A 118 19.68 18.09 30.07
N GLN A 119 18.70 18.03 31.01
CA GLN A 119 17.26 18.14 30.68
C GLN A 119 16.50 19.22 31.46
N TRP A 120 17.21 20.12 32.15
CA TRP A 120 16.60 21.20 32.91
C TRP A 120 15.76 22.16 32.06
N ASP A 121 16.11 22.34 30.80
CA ASP A 121 15.44 23.19 29.81
C ASP A 121 14.40 22.40 28.95
N LEU A 122 14.16 21.11 29.26
CA LEU A 122 13.29 20.23 28.46
C LEU A 122 11.88 20.80 28.32
N ASN A 123 11.34 21.37 29.40
CA ASN A 123 10.01 21.99 29.36
C ASN A 123 9.93 23.10 28.32
N ASP A 124 10.89 24.03 28.34
CA ASP A 124 10.93 25.16 27.39
C ASP A 124 11.14 24.68 25.95
N ARG A 125 12.01 23.69 25.77
CA ARG A 125 12.24 23.08 24.45
C ARG A 125 10.98 22.40 23.91
N LEU A 126 10.20 21.70 24.75
CA LEU A 126 8.94 21.10 24.35
C LEU A 126 7.89 22.15 24.04
N HIS A 127 7.77 23.22 24.84
CA HIS A 127 6.89 24.35 24.53
C HIS A 127 7.22 24.95 23.15
N ALA A 128 8.48 25.22 22.89
CA ALA A 128 8.93 25.78 21.61
C ALA A 128 8.64 24.82 20.43
N ALA A 129 8.91 23.52 20.61
CA ALA A 129 8.65 22.51 19.59
C ALA A 129 7.15 22.35 19.29
N PHE A 130 6.29 22.39 20.31
CA PHE A 130 4.84 22.32 20.16
C PHE A 130 4.30 23.55 19.43
N ALA A 131 4.76 24.74 19.80
CA ALA A 131 4.40 25.98 19.11
C ALA A 131 4.80 25.92 17.62
N ALA A 132 6.02 25.48 17.31
CA ALA A 132 6.51 25.30 15.94
C ALA A 132 5.73 24.23 15.16
N ALA A 133 5.20 23.23 15.85
CA ALA A 133 4.37 22.17 15.27
C ALA A 133 2.89 22.56 15.13
N GLY A 134 2.49 23.77 15.54
CA GLY A 134 1.09 24.20 15.58
C GLY A 134 0.22 23.31 16.48
N LEU A 135 0.81 22.81 17.57
CA LEU A 135 0.13 22.02 18.59
C LEU A 135 -0.42 22.94 19.69
N PRO A 136 -1.43 22.47 20.45
CA PRO A 136 -1.82 23.14 21.68
C PRO A 136 -0.64 23.32 22.63
N GLU A 137 -0.73 24.29 23.52
CA GLU A 137 0.29 24.53 24.53
C GLU A 137 0.66 23.23 25.28
N PHE A 138 1.97 23.00 25.45
CA PHE A 138 2.45 21.81 26.11
C PHE A 138 2.09 21.84 27.60
N ASP A 139 1.43 20.79 28.06
CA ASP A 139 1.17 20.52 29.47
C ASP A 139 1.55 19.05 29.74
N PRO A 140 2.57 18.80 30.57
CA PRO A 140 3.05 17.44 30.82
C PRO A 140 2.00 16.50 31.43
N LEU A 141 1.01 17.03 32.17
CA LEU A 141 -0.03 16.28 32.82
C LEU A 141 -1.29 16.09 31.94
N ARG A 142 -1.37 16.78 30.84
CA ARG A 142 -2.50 16.66 29.91
C ARG A 142 -2.70 15.21 29.45
N PRO A 143 -3.93 14.66 29.48
CA PRO A 143 -4.20 13.33 28.95
C PRO A 143 -3.88 13.25 27.45
N ALA A 144 -3.02 12.31 27.05
CA ALA A 144 -2.63 12.11 25.66
C ALA A 144 -3.82 11.78 24.75
N GLY A 145 -4.87 11.15 25.31
CA GLY A 145 -6.12 10.87 24.60
C GLY A 145 -6.93 12.11 24.20
N SER A 146 -6.63 13.29 24.75
CA SER A 146 -7.30 14.55 24.39
C SER A 146 -6.82 15.12 23.04
N LEU A 147 -5.69 14.66 22.53
CA LEU A 147 -5.15 15.04 21.23
C LEU A 147 -5.77 14.21 20.10
N SER A 148 -6.01 14.83 18.97
CA SER A 148 -6.35 14.12 17.73
C SER A 148 -5.20 13.21 17.28
N GLY A 149 -5.46 12.23 16.38
CA GLY A 149 -4.43 11.34 15.87
C GLY A 149 -3.24 12.08 15.23
N GLY A 150 -3.53 13.12 14.46
CA GLY A 150 -2.50 13.95 13.83
C GLY A 150 -1.71 14.80 14.82
N GLU A 151 -2.36 15.37 15.84
CA GLU A 151 -1.67 16.09 16.91
C GLU A 151 -0.77 15.17 17.72
N ARG A 152 -1.23 13.97 18.04
CA ARG A 152 -0.40 12.97 18.75
C ARG A 152 0.84 12.58 17.96
N MET A 153 0.68 12.31 16.66
CA MET A 153 1.83 12.00 15.80
C MET A 153 2.86 13.14 15.81
N ARG A 154 2.42 14.38 15.64
CA ARG A 154 3.31 15.55 15.69
C ARG A 154 3.97 15.69 17.06
N ALA A 155 3.22 15.52 18.15
CA ALA A 155 3.75 15.55 19.51
C ALA A 155 4.82 14.48 19.73
N THR A 156 4.54 13.21 19.36
CA THR A 156 5.51 12.10 19.52
C THR A 156 6.78 12.35 18.70
N LEU A 157 6.65 12.91 17.48
CA LEU A 157 7.81 13.29 16.65
C LEU A 157 8.63 14.39 17.32
N CYS A 158 7.99 15.43 17.89
CA CYS A 158 8.70 16.48 18.66
C CYS A 158 9.51 15.84 19.82
N GLY A 159 8.89 14.94 20.58
CA GLY A 159 9.56 14.24 21.67
C GLY A 159 10.76 13.40 21.19
N ALA A 160 10.58 12.61 20.14
CA ALA A 160 11.63 11.77 19.58
C ALA A 160 12.82 12.59 19.05
N MET A 161 12.56 13.71 18.38
CA MET A 161 13.60 14.60 17.85
C MET A 161 14.37 15.34 18.95
N LEU A 162 13.72 15.68 20.06
CA LEU A 162 14.36 16.34 21.19
C LEU A 162 15.17 15.37 22.08
N GLY A 163 14.90 14.09 21.98
CA GLY A 163 15.55 13.03 22.78
C GLY A 163 17.01 12.78 22.47
N GLY A 164 17.57 13.43 21.43
CA GLY A 164 18.99 13.30 21.09
C GLY A 164 19.39 11.94 20.51
N ALA A 165 18.44 11.20 19.95
CA ALA A 165 18.74 9.94 19.26
C ALA A 165 19.56 10.18 17.99
N ASP A 166 20.48 9.25 17.69
CA ASP A 166 21.30 9.30 16.48
C ASP A 166 20.52 8.91 15.23
N CYS A 167 19.51 8.04 15.39
CA CYS A 167 18.69 7.54 14.29
C CYS A 167 17.20 7.47 14.67
N LEU A 168 16.34 7.92 13.78
CA LEU A 168 14.89 7.81 13.89
C LEU A 168 14.36 6.64 13.08
N LEU A 169 13.52 5.83 13.73
CA LEU A 169 12.75 4.77 13.11
C LEU A 169 11.27 5.18 13.11
N LEU A 170 10.71 5.52 11.95
CA LEU A 170 9.36 6.05 11.84
C LEU A 170 8.44 5.05 11.11
N ASP A 171 7.31 4.74 11.74
CA ASP A 171 6.31 3.82 11.16
C ASP A 171 5.06 4.59 10.72
N GLU A 172 4.90 4.78 9.42
CA GLU A 172 3.79 5.50 8.76
C GLU A 172 3.51 6.89 9.38
N PRO A 173 4.52 7.78 9.50
CA PRO A 173 4.37 9.04 10.24
C PRO A 173 3.46 10.06 9.55
N SER A 174 3.15 9.89 8.26
CA SER A 174 2.26 10.77 7.50
C SER A 174 0.77 10.41 7.65
N ASN A 175 0.45 9.25 8.25
CA ASN A 175 -0.93 8.84 8.46
C ASN A 175 -1.64 9.79 9.43
N HIS A 176 -2.90 10.08 9.15
CA HIS A 176 -3.75 11.02 9.92
C HIS A 176 -3.29 12.49 9.92
N LEU A 177 -2.19 12.83 9.24
CA LEU A 177 -1.79 14.21 9.04
C LEU A 177 -2.57 14.83 7.87
N ASP A 178 -3.08 16.03 8.09
CA ASP A 178 -3.59 16.89 7.01
C ASP A 178 -2.43 17.49 6.19
N ALA A 179 -2.74 18.29 5.19
CA ALA A 179 -1.73 18.88 4.30
C ALA A 179 -0.69 19.69 5.09
N ASP A 180 -1.13 20.54 6.03
CA ASP A 180 -0.24 21.36 6.85
C ASP A 180 0.65 20.52 7.76
N GLY A 181 0.07 19.46 8.36
CA GLY A 181 0.81 18.50 9.18
C GLY A 181 1.85 17.70 8.39
N ARG A 182 1.55 17.32 7.14
CA ARG A 182 2.51 16.66 6.23
C ARG A 182 3.64 17.61 5.84
N ASP A 183 3.31 18.85 5.48
CA ASP A 183 4.32 19.85 5.13
C ASP A 183 5.23 20.18 6.31
N TRP A 184 4.68 20.21 7.53
CA TRP A 184 5.47 20.33 8.75
C TRP A 184 6.41 19.13 8.92
N LEU A 185 5.90 17.89 8.80
CA LEU A 185 6.70 16.66 8.87
C LEU A 185 7.87 16.68 7.88
N TYR A 186 7.58 17.02 6.62
CA TYR A 186 8.61 17.05 5.57
C TYR A 186 9.71 18.08 5.87
N ARG A 187 9.36 19.25 6.40
CA ARG A 187 10.33 20.26 6.82
C ARG A 187 11.19 19.79 7.99
N GLN A 188 10.58 19.14 8.99
CA GLN A 188 11.33 18.61 10.14
C GLN A 188 12.32 17.54 9.72
N LEU A 189 11.88 16.58 8.90
CA LEU A 189 12.75 15.50 8.42
C LEU A 189 13.85 16.01 7.47
N ALA A 190 13.60 17.05 6.68
CA ALA A 190 14.63 17.68 5.85
C ALA A 190 15.72 18.40 6.68
N GLN A 191 15.42 18.83 7.90
CA GLN A 191 16.38 19.45 8.82
C GLN A 191 17.09 18.41 9.71
N TRP A 192 16.56 17.21 9.78
CA TRP A 192 17.14 16.12 10.59
C TRP A 192 18.48 15.68 10.01
N ARG A 193 19.52 15.66 10.85
CA ARG A 193 20.90 15.34 10.43
C ARG A 193 21.33 13.93 10.81
N GLY A 194 20.58 13.24 11.66
CA GLY A 194 20.82 11.86 12.05
C GLY A 194 20.38 10.87 10.99
N GLY A 195 20.53 9.59 11.27
CA GLY A 195 19.98 8.51 10.45
C GLY A 195 18.46 8.52 10.47
N LEU A 196 17.84 8.06 9.38
CA LEU A 196 16.40 8.00 9.27
C LEU A 196 15.99 6.73 8.49
N LEU A 197 15.17 5.89 9.12
CA LEU A 197 14.48 4.80 8.45
C LEU A 197 12.97 5.01 8.60
N VAL A 198 12.30 5.27 7.47
CA VAL A 198 10.86 5.56 7.44
C VAL A 198 10.12 4.48 6.68
N ALA A 199 9.28 3.70 7.37
CA ALA A 199 8.26 2.91 6.68
C ALA A 199 7.12 3.83 6.27
N SER A 200 6.86 3.96 4.97
CA SER A 200 5.80 4.83 4.49
C SER A 200 5.28 4.43 3.10
N HIS A 201 4.03 4.81 2.85
CA HIS A 201 3.39 4.77 1.54
C HIS A 201 3.20 6.16 0.92
N ASP A 202 3.66 7.19 1.62
CA ASP A 202 3.63 8.58 1.19
C ASP A 202 4.73 8.84 0.15
N ARG A 203 4.32 9.01 -1.11
CA ARG A 203 5.24 9.20 -2.25
C ARG A 203 6.03 10.51 -2.13
N GLN A 204 5.44 11.55 -1.56
CA GLN A 204 6.13 12.84 -1.38
C GLN A 204 7.21 12.73 -0.31
N LEU A 205 6.96 11.96 0.75
CA LEU A 205 7.94 11.66 1.77
C LEU A 205 9.07 10.79 1.19
N LEU A 206 8.73 9.69 0.50
CA LEU A 206 9.69 8.79 -0.11
C LEU A 206 10.53 9.44 -1.22
N ALA A 207 9.98 10.45 -1.92
CA ALA A 207 10.73 11.23 -2.91
C ALA A 207 11.86 12.09 -2.29
N ARG A 208 11.85 12.28 -0.96
CA ARG A 208 12.90 13.01 -0.22
C ARG A 208 13.97 12.09 0.37
N MET A 209 13.81 10.78 0.23
CA MET A 209 14.78 9.79 0.73
C MET A 209 15.96 9.66 -0.24
N ALA A 210 17.13 9.35 0.30
CA ALA A 210 18.34 9.09 -0.49
C ALA A 210 18.44 7.63 -0.96
N ARG A 211 17.68 6.74 -0.31
CA ARG A 211 17.70 5.30 -0.58
C ARG A 211 16.33 4.71 -0.28
N ILE A 212 15.88 3.78 -1.11
CA ILE A 212 14.66 3.00 -0.87
C ILE A 212 15.03 1.55 -0.60
N VAL A 213 14.47 0.97 0.44
CA VAL A 213 14.62 -0.44 0.79
C VAL A 213 13.25 -1.10 0.71
N GLU A 214 13.12 -2.12 -0.11
CA GLU A 214 11.89 -2.89 -0.28
C GLU A 214 11.96 -4.18 0.52
N LEU A 215 11.03 -4.34 1.46
CA LEU A 215 10.85 -5.59 2.18
C LEU A 215 9.92 -6.51 1.41
N THR A 216 10.41 -7.71 1.08
CA THR A 216 9.65 -8.80 0.47
C THR A 216 9.68 -10.03 1.37
N PRO A 217 8.81 -11.03 1.18
CA PRO A 217 8.90 -12.28 1.92
C PRO A 217 10.28 -12.98 1.76
N ASP A 218 10.91 -12.82 0.61
CA ASP A 218 12.18 -13.44 0.25
C ASP A 218 13.41 -12.65 0.72
N GLY A 219 13.24 -11.43 1.27
CA GLY A 219 14.36 -10.63 1.74
C GLY A 219 14.21 -9.13 1.52
N LEU A 220 15.32 -8.41 1.68
CA LEU A 220 15.42 -6.97 1.45
C LEU A 220 16.08 -6.69 0.10
N ARG A 221 15.50 -5.77 -0.66
CA ARG A 221 16.09 -5.22 -1.88
C ARG A 221 16.37 -3.74 -1.69
N SER A 222 17.58 -3.32 -2.00
CA SER A 222 18.00 -1.93 -1.83
C SER A 222 18.15 -1.25 -3.17
N TYR A 223 17.57 -0.06 -3.28
CA TYR A 223 17.58 0.79 -4.46
C TYR A 223 18.18 2.14 -4.10
N GLY A 224 19.24 2.55 -4.79
CA GLY A 224 19.83 3.87 -4.64
C GLY A 224 18.93 4.95 -5.26
N GLY A 225 18.92 6.13 -4.65
CA GLY A 225 18.08 7.24 -5.08
C GLY A 225 16.71 7.25 -4.38
N ASN A 226 15.86 8.14 -4.85
CA ASN A 226 14.55 8.41 -4.26
C ASN A 226 13.44 7.48 -4.81
N TYR A 227 12.19 7.78 -4.45
CA TYR A 227 11.03 7.01 -4.90
C TYR A 227 10.89 6.94 -6.43
N ASP A 228 11.19 8.02 -7.15
CA ASP A 228 11.08 8.04 -8.62
C ASP A 228 12.14 7.15 -9.27
N ASP A 229 13.36 7.10 -8.70
CA ASP A 229 14.44 6.21 -9.15
C ASP A 229 14.07 4.75 -8.89
N TYR A 230 13.58 4.45 -7.67
CA TYR A 230 13.05 3.13 -7.31
C TYR A 230 11.97 2.68 -8.29
N ARG A 231 10.98 3.53 -8.57
CA ARG A 231 9.88 3.21 -9.48
C ARG A 231 10.39 2.90 -10.89
N ARG A 232 11.29 3.72 -11.42
CA ARG A 232 11.89 3.50 -12.75
C ARG A 232 12.61 2.15 -12.81
N GLN A 233 13.40 1.82 -11.79
CA GLN A 233 14.12 0.55 -11.74
C GLN A 233 13.17 -0.64 -11.64
N ARG A 234 12.13 -0.56 -10.80
CA ARG A 234 11.09 -1.60 -10.70
C ARG A 234 10.32 -1.79 -12.00
N ASP A 235 9.99 -0.71 -12.70
CA ASP A 235 9.31 -0.80 -14.00
C ASP A 235 10.20 -1.50 -15.05
N LEU A 236 11.51 -1.22 -15.06
CA LEU A 236 12.47 -1.93 -15.92
C LEU A 236 12.58 -3.42 -15.56
N GLU A 237 12.68 -3.75 -14.27
CA GLU A 237 12.73 -5.15 -13.81
C GLU A 237 11.46 -5.92 -14.22
N ARG A 238 10.27 -5.30 -14.08
CA ARG A 238 9.00 -5.86 -14.51
C ARG A 238 8.92 -6.07 -16.01
N GLN A 239 9.35 -5.08 -16.80
CA GLN A 239 9.41 -5.21 -18.25
C GLN A 239 10.35 -6.34 -18.69
N ALA A 240 11.52 -6.44 -18.06
CA ALA A 240 12.48 -7.52 -18.33
C ALA A 240 11.91 -8.90 -17.98
N ALA A 241 11.22 -9.03 -16.82
CA ALA A 241 10.57 -10.27 -16.42
C ALA A 241 9.47 -10.68 -17.41
N ARG A 242 8.61 -9.74 -17.84
CA ARG A 242 7.57 -9.99 -18.85
C ARG A 242 8.18 -10.41 -20.20
N ALA A 243 9.18 -9.68 -20.68
CA ALA A 243 9.88 -10.03 -21.92
C ALA A 243 10.53 -11.43 -21.83
N GLY A 244 11.14 -11.76 -20.70
CA GLY A 244 11.69 -13.10 -20.44
C GLY A 244 10.63 -14.20 -20.49
N TRP A 245 9.48 -13.98 -19.85
CA TRP A 245 8.37 -14.95 -19.91
C TRP A 245 7.79 -15.10 -21.32
N GLU A 246 7.56 -14.00 -22.04
CA GLU A 246 7.09 -14.04 -23.42
C GLU A 246 8.07 -14.79 -24.34
N HIS A 247 9.37 -14.54 -24.18
CA HIS A 247 10.41 -15.26 -24.91
C HIS A 247 10.37 -16.76 -24.63
N ALA A 248 10.35 -17.16 -23.35
CA ALA A 248 10.26 -18.57 -22.95
C ALA A 248 9.00 -19.24 -23.51
N ARG A 249 7.85 -18.53 -23.49
CA ARG A 249 6.58 -19.01 -24.06
C ARG A 249 6.66 -19.19 -25.57
N GLN A 250 7.30 -18.24 -26.30
CA GLN A 250 7.48 -18.34 -27.73
C GLN A 250 8.43 -19.48 -28.11
N GLU A 251 9.54 -19.63 -27.39
CA GLU A 251 10.51 -20.71 -27.57
C GLU A 251 9.84 -22.08 -27.39
N ARG A 252 9.05 -22.25 -26.30
CA ARG A 252 8.24 -23.45 -26.10
C ARG A 252 7.32 -23.73 -27.29
N LYS A 253 6.62 -22.71 -27.80
CA LYS A 253 5.71 -22.86 -28.95
C LYS A 253 6.45 -23.27 -30.23
N ARG A 254 7.61 -22.64 -30.50
CA ARG A 254 8.45 -22.94 -31.67
C ARG A 254 9.01 -24.36 -31.60
N THR A 255 9.54 -24.74 -30.46
CA THR A 255 10.12 -26.08 -30.26
C THR A 255 9.05 -27.18 -30.35
N ARG A 256 7.85 -26.98 -29.75
CA ARG A 256 6.74 -27.92 -29.92
C ARG A 256 6.33 -28.10 -31.39
N ALA A 257 6.26 -27.02 -32.15
CA ALA A 257 5.93 -27.09 -33.58
C ALA A 257 7.00 -27.82 -34.39
N ARG A 258 8.29 -27.64 -34.04
CA ARG A 258 9.41 -28.38 -34.65
C ARG A 258 9.37 -29.84 -34.29
N GLN A 259 9.20 -30.20 -33.03
CA GLN A 259 9.10 -31.58 -32.55
C GLN A 259 7.94 -32.32 -33.20
N GLN A 260 6.78 -31.65 -33.37
CA GLN A 260 5.64 -32.24 -34.07
C GLN A 260 6.00 -32.59 -35.53
N LYS A 261 6.66 -31.69 -36.26
CA LYS A 261 7.11 -31.94 -37.63
C LYS A 261 8.12 -33.07 -37.70
N GLU A 262 9.10 -33.12 -36.80
CA GLU A 262 10.11 -34.16 -36.72
C GLU A 262 9.48 -35.52 -36.41
N HIS A 263 8.50 -35.52 -35.50
CA HIS A 263 7.73 -36.73 -35.18
C HIS A 263 6.94 -37.26 -36.37
N ASP A 264 6.22 -36.38 -37.10
CA ASP A 264 5.44 -36.75 -38.28
C ASP A 264 6.33 -37.31 -39.41
N ILE A 265 7.51 -36.66 -39.64
CA ILE A 265 8.50 -37.15 -40.61
C ILE A 265 9.05 -38.52 -40.18
N SER A 266 9.42 -38.68 -38.92
CA SER A 266 9.95 -39.94 -38.39
C SER A 266 8.92 -41.05 -38.43
N GLN A 267 7.65 -40.77 -38.11
CA GLN A 267 6.55 -41.75 -38.26
C GLN A 267 6.39 -42.18 -39.72
N ARG A 268 6.36 -41.26 -40.68
CA ARG A 268 6.25 -41.57 -42.11
C ARG A 268 7.42 -42.46 -42.59
N ARG A 269 8.66 -42.11 -42.21
CA ARG A 269 9.85 -42.90 -42.52
C ARG A 269 9.78 -44.32 -41.93
N SER A 270 9.42 -44.44 -40.65
CA SER A 270 9.30 -45.72 -39.98
C SER A 270 8.21 -46.58 -40.62
N ALA A 271 7.06 -46.00 -40.96
CA ALA A 271 5.98 -46.72 -41.65
C ALA A 271 6.40 -47.18 -43.05
N GLN A 272 7.17 -46.38 -43.78
CA GLN A 272 7.70 -46.77 -45.08
C GLN A 272 8.76 -47.86 -44.98
N THR A 273 9.68 -47.77 -44.02
CA THR A 273 10.70 -48.79 -43.75
C THR A 273 10.03 -50.12 -43.39
N LEU A 274 9.00 -50.13 -42.53
CA LEU A 274 8.25 -51.32 -42.16
C LEU A 274 7.59 -52.02 -43.38
N LYS A 275 7.00 -51.22 -44.29
CA LYS A 275 6.42 -51.74 -45.54
C LYS A 275 7.48 -52.32 -46.47
N THR A 276 8.60 -51.63 -46.63
CA THR A 276 9.69 -52.02 -47.54
C THR A 276 10.39 -53.29 -47.03
N VAL A 277 10.61 -53.43 -45.71
CA VAL A 277 11.25 -54.60 -45.09
C VAL A 277 10.45 -55.87 -45.32
N ASP A 278 9.13 -55.80 -45.42
CA ASP A 278 8.26 -56.95 -45.68
C ASP A 278 8.36 -57.45 -47.13
N THR A 279 8.77 -56.60 -48.07
CA THR A 279 8.96 -56.90 -49.49
C THR A 279 10.40 -57.27 -49.88
N LEU A 280 11.38 -57.05 -49.00
CA LEU A 280 12.78 -57.38 -49.23
C LEU A 280 13.05 -58.90 -49.10
N ASN A 281 13.87 -59.42 -50.03
CA ASN A 281 14.32 -60.84 -49.97
C ASN A 281 15.51 -60.98 -49.03
N ILE A 282 15.30 -60.79 -47.69
CA ILE A 282 16.32 -60.91 -46.63
C ILE A 282 15.92 -61.97 -45.63
N ALA A 283 16.90 -62.46 -44.86
CA ALA A 283 16.64 -63.50 -43.84
C ALA A 283 15.68 -62.98 -42.76
N SER A 284 14.88 -63.91 -42.19
CA SER A 284 13.82 -63.61 -41.20
C SER A 284 14.32 -62.90 -39.99
N PHE A 285 15.53 -63.20 -39.49
CA PHE A 285 16.14 -62.57 -38.34
C PHE A 285 16.56 -61.12 -38.66
N GLU A 286 17.03 -60.84 -39.89
CA GLU A 286 17.37 -59.47 -40.32
C GLU A 286 16.14 -58.59 -40.43
N ARG A 287 14.98 -59.12 -40.87
CA ARG A 287 13.71 -58.36 -40.86
C ARG A 287 13.29 -57.97 -39.45
N VAL A 288 13.46 -58.87 -38.48
CA VAL A 288 13.16 -58.60 -37.07
C VAL A 288 14.08 -57.52 -36.51
N ALA A 289 15.40 -57.57 -36.85
CA ALA A 289 16.39 -56.57 -36.44
C ALA A 289 16.07 -55.15 -37.01
N TYR A 290 15.72 -55.05 -38.30
CA TYR A 290 15.35 -53.79 -38.93
C TYR A 290 14.07 -53.17 -38.31
N LYS A 291 13.05 -54.01 -38.01
CA LYS A 291 11.82 -53.59 -37.35
C LYS A 291 12.06 -53.14 -35.91
N ALA A 292 12.95 -53.83 -35.20
CA ALA A 292 13.36 -53.46 -33.85
C ALA A 292 14.11 -52.10 -33.83
N ALA A 293 15.11 -51.92 -34.70
CA ALA A 293 15.85 -50.67 -34.80
C ALA A 293 14.97 -49.45 -35.16
N ALA A 294 14.01 -49.65 -36.07
CA ALA A 294 13.05 -48.59 -36.42
C ALA A 294 12.13 -48.18 -35.22
N LYS A 295 11.73 -49.13 -34.39
CA LYS A 295 10.96 -48.87 -33.15
C LYS A 295 11.81 -48.22 -32.09
N GLU A 296 13.05 -48.64 -31.91
CA GLU A 296 13.99 -48.12 -30.92
C GLU A 296 14.33 -46.66 -31.22
N SER A 297 14.61 -46.32 -32.49
CA SER A 297 14.87 -44.93 -32.90
C SER A 297 13.69 -44.00 -32.63
N LEU A 298 12.45 -44.46 -32.87
CA LEU A 298 11.24 -43.73 -32.51
C LEU A 298 11.06 -43.58 -31.00
N GLY A 299 11.41 -44.62 -30.22
CA GLY A 299 11.38 -44.60 -28.77
C GLY A 299 12.36 -43.56 -28.18
N THR A 300 13.60 -43.56 -28.69
CA THR A 300 14.64 -42.61 -28.28
C THR A 300 14.25 -41.17 -28.61
N LEU A 301 13.73 -40.91 -29.81
CA LEU A 301 13.24 -39.59 -30.21
C LEU A 301 12.10 -39.09 -29.31
N ARG A 302 11.13 -39.98 -28.98
CA ARG A 302 10.04 -39.65 -28.07
C ARG A 302 10.55 -39.29 -26.68
N LYS A 303 11.50 -40.03 -26.13
CA LYS A 303 12.11 -39.73 -24.82
C LYS A 303 12.81 -38.38 -24.83
N GLN A 304 13.65 -38.09 -25.84
CA GLN A 304 14.32 -36.81 -26.00
C GLN A 304 13.31 -35.63 -26.08
N HIS A 305 12.23 -35.80 -26.88
CA HIS A 305 11.19 -34.77 -26.98
C HIS A 305 10.46 -34.57 -25.65
N GLN A 306 10.26 -35.63 -24.86
CA GLN A 306 9.60 -35.55 -23.55
C GLN A 306 10.47 -34.83 -22.51
N ASP A 307 11.76 -35.14 -22.48
CA ASP A 307 12.72 -34.51 -21.59
C ASP A 307 12.86 -33.00 -21.93
N GLN A 308 12.98 -32.65 -23.22
CA GLN A 308 13.02 -31.28 -23.69
C GLN A 308 11.71 -30.51 -23.41
N LYS A 309 10.56 -31.16 -23.53
CA LYS A 309 9.26 -30.59 -23.15
C LYS A 309 9.23 -30.27 -21.67
N GLY A 310 9.72 -31.18 -20.82
CA GLY A 310 9.80 -30.97 -19.37
C GLY A 310 10.63 -29.74 -18.99
N SER A 311 11.83 -29.61 -19.61
CA SER A 311 12.71 -28.47 -19.36
C SER A 311 12.12 -27.13 -19.83
N LEU A 312 11.46 -27.11 -20.99
CA LEU A 312 10.79 -25.90 -21.49
C LEU A 312 9.56 -25.50 -20.64
N ASP A 313 8.77 -26.49 -20.19
CA ASP A 313 7.63 -26.21 -19.30
C ASP A 313 8.12 -25.72 -17.92
N ALA A 314 9.27 -26.20 -17.43
CA ALA A 314 9.91 -25.69 -16.22
C ALA A 314 10.41 -24.25 -16.42
N ALA A 315 11.11 -23.97 -17.53
CA ALA A 315 11.60 -22.63 -17.85
C ALA A 315 10.47 -21.59 -17.96
N VAL A 316 9.35 -21.97 -18.58
CA VAL A 316 8.16 -21.09 -18.64
C VAL A 316 7.55 -20.85 -17.26
N ARG A 317 7.51 -21.85 -16.38
CA ARG A 317 7.02 -21.69 -15.00
C ARG A 317 7.93 -20.78 -14.18
N GLU A 318 9.24 -21.00 -14.26
CA GLU A 318 10.23 -20.16 -13.57
C GLU A 318 10.18 -18.71 -14.05
N ALA A 319 10.12 -18.49 -15.36
CA ALA A 319 9.96 -17.16 -15.93
C ALA A 319 8.64 -16.49 -15.49
N TYR A 320 7.54 -17.27 -15.38
CA TYR A 320 6.24 -16.77 -14.92
C TYR A 320 6.25 -16.37 -13.44
N GLN A 321 6.95 -17.12 -12.59
CA GLN A 321 7.08 -16.80 -11.17
C GLN A 321 7.78 -15.45 -10.93
N ARG A 322 8.62 -15.00 -11.88
CA ARG A 322 9.27 -13.68 -11.82
C ARG A 322 8.38 -12.54 -12.31
N VAL A 323 7.29 -12.87 -13.01
CA VAL A 323 6.33 -11.86 -13.49
C VAL A 323 5.38 -11.52 -12.36
N GLU A 324 5.54 -10.33 -11.78
CA GLU A 324 4.52 -9.77 -10.91
C GLU A 324 3.25 -9.50 -11.73
N GLU A 325 2.12 -9.98 -11.24
CA GLU A 325 0.83 -9.77 -11.90
C GLU A 325 0.37 -8.31 -11.77
N ASP A 326 0.92 -7.44 -12.61
CA ASP A 326 0.38 -6.12 -12.88
C ASP A 326 -0.37 -6.18 -14.22
N SER A 327 -1.57 -6.69 -14.18
CA SER A 327 -2.49 -6.51 -15.32
C SER A 327 -2.98 -5.08 -15.31
N PRO A 328 -2.94 -4.35 -16.45
CA PRO A 328 -3.57 -3.04 -16.53
C PRO A 328 -5.04 -3.20 -16.15
N VAL A 329 -5.50 -2.36 -15.23
CA VAL A 329 -6.89 -2.38 -14.76
C VAL A 329 -7.76 -1.84 -15.89
N MET A 330 -8.37 -2.72 -16.67
CA MET A 330 -9.38 -2.37 -17.67
C MET A 330 -10.75 -2.75 -17.13
N LEU A 331 -11.43 -1.80 -16.50
CA LEU A 331 -12.76 -2.04 -15.96
C LEU A 331 -13.84 -1.81 -17.01
N THR A 332 -14.74 -2.76 -17.15
CA THR A 332 -15.98 -2.54 -17.86
C THR A 332 -16.99 -1.92 -16.88
N LEU A 333 -17.43 -0.69 -17.15
CA LEU A 333 -18.27 0.12 -16.26
C LEU A 333 -19.64 0.46 -16.92
N PRO A 334 -20.48 -0.54 -17.20
CA PRO A 334 -21.77 -0.30 -17.81
C PRO A 334 -22.69 0.47 -16.84
N GLY A 335 -23.34 1.54 -17.33
CA GLY A 335 -24.34 2.30 -16.56
C GLY A 335 -23.79 3.36 -15.61
N SER A 336 -22.48 3.46 -15.40
CA SER A 336 -21.86 4.50 -14.54
C SER A 336 -21.60 5.82 -15.27
N ALA A 337 -21.73 5.88 -16.59
CA ALA A 337 -21.47 7.08 -17.37
C ALA A 337 -22.49 8.18 -17.10
N VAL A 338 -22.00 9.42 -16.99
CA VAL A 338 -22.82 10.62 -16.86
C VAL A 338 -22.59 11.52 -18.07
N MET A 339 -23.67 11.92 -18.73
CA MET A 339 -23.60 12.84 -19.89
C MET A 339 -23.16 14.22 -19.44
N ALA A 340 -22.40 14.92 -20.29
CA ALA A 340 -22.04 16.31 -20.06
C ALA A 340 -23.30 17.17 -19.85
N GLY A 341 -23.28 18.04 -18.83
CA GLY A 341 -24.41 18.92 -18.50
C GLY A 341 -25.56 18.27 -17.72
N LYS A 342 -25.53 16.93 -17.49
CA LYS A 342 -26.54 16.30 -16.62
C LYS A 342 -26.30 16.70 -15.18
N GLN A 343 -27.33 17.16 -14.49
CA GLN A 343 -27.28 17.51 -13.07
C GLN A 343 -27.01 16.27 -12.23
N VAL A 344 -25.95 16.29 -11.43
CA VAL A 344 -25.51 15.19 -10.54
C VAL A 344 -25.81 15.51 -9.10
N LEU A 345 -25.40 16.69 -8.63
CA LEU A 345 -25.55 17.13 -7.25
C LEU A 345 -25.78 18.63 -7.22
N VAL A 346 -26.78 19.06 -6.47
CA VAL A 346 -27.04 20.47 -6.17
C VAL A 346 -27.11 20.65 -4.65
N ILE A 347 -26.39 21.62 -4.18
CA ILE A 347 -26.35 22.05 -2.77
C ILE A 347 -26.72 23.53 -2.75
N GLU A 348 -27.78 23.87 -1.99
CA GLU A 348 -28.28 25.24 -1.88
C GLU A 348 -28.33 25.66 -0.41
N GLN A 349 -27.59 26.73 -0.09
CA GLN A 349 -27.54 27.37 1.23
C GLN A 349 -27.31 26.36 2.38
N LEU A 350 -26.47 25.33 2.13
CA LEU A 350 -26.23 24.26 3.07
C LEU A 350 -25.39 24.72 4.24
N GLN A 351 -25.93 24.54 5.44
CA GLN A 351 -25.21 24.73 6.69
C GLN A 351 -24.98 23.38 7.38
N LEU A 352 -23.71 23.06 7.61
CA LEU A 352 -23.31 21.79 8.22
C LEU A 352 -23.48 21.84 9.73
N PRO A 353 -23.89 20.72 10.36
CA PRO A 353 -23.87 20.59 11.83
C PRO A 353 -22.42 20.54 12.33
N PHE A 354 -22.20 21.00 13.54
CA PHE A 354 -20.91 20.97 14.26
C PHE A 354 -19.79 21.83 13.63
N VAL A 355 -20.05 22.48 12.51
CA VAL A 355 -19.08 23.31 11.80
C VAL A 355 -19.71 24.70 11.65
N GLY A 356 -19.14 25.71 12.31
CA GLY A 356 -19.60 27.09 12.21
C GLY A 356 -19.24 27.73 10.86
N ALA A 357 -19.58 27.08 9.76
CA ALA A 357 -19.23 27.49 8.41
C ALA A 357 -20.30 28.39 7.80
N ARG A 358 -19.88 29.21 6.82
CA ARG A 358 -20.80 29.92 5.94
C ARG A 358 -21.62 28.92 5.13
N PRO A 359 -22.88 29.25 4.77
CA PRO A 359 -23.68 28.40 3.90
C PRO A 359 -22.94 28.08 2.59
N LEU A 360 -23.03 26.81 2.16
CA LEU A 360 -22.40 26.31 0.95
C LEU A 360 -23.42 26.24 -0.19
N ASP A 361 -23.06 26.84 -1.33
CA ASP A 361 -23.73 26.66 -2.60
C ASP A 361 -22.75 25.96 -3.56
N MET A 362 -23.19 24.83 -4.12
CA MET A 362 -22.34 24.04 -5.05
C MET A 362 -23.21 23.27 -6.04
N ARG A 363 -22.75 23.18 -7.28
CA ARG A 363 -23.37 22.34 -8.31
C ARG A 363 -22.33 21.48 -9.02
N ILE A 364 -22.65 20.21 -9.17
CA ILE A 364 -21.86 19.24 -9.94
C ILE A 364 -22.71 18.81 -11.14
N ASP A 365 -22.19 19.05 -12.34
CA ASP A 365 -22.83 18.70 -13.59
C ASP A 365 -21.92 17.78 -14.43
N GLY A 366 -22.49 16.76 -15.05
CA GLY A 366 -21.75 15.81 -15.88
C GLY A 366 -20.70 15.02 -15.08
N PRO A 367 -19.64 14.54 -15.74
CA PRO A 367 -18.60 13.72 -15.09
C PRO A 367 -17.54 14.58 -14.37
N MET A 368 -17.99 15.61 -13.64
CA MET A 368 -17.06 16.45 -12.87
C MET A 368 -16.35 15.63 -11.81
N ARG A 369 -15.06 15.92 -11.62
CA ARG A 369 -14.19 15.32 -10.61
C ARG A 369 -13.74 16.39 -9.63
N VAL A 370 -14.28 16.35 -8.42
CA VAL A 370 -14.12 17.40 -7.42
C VAL A 370 -13.24 16.91 -6.28
N ALA A 371 -12.13 17.58 -5.99
CA ALA A 371 -11.39 17.37 -4.76
C ALA A 371 -11.99 18.18 -3.62
N LEU A 372 -12.21 17.55 -2.48
CA LEU A 372 -12.62 18.18 -1.22
C LEU A 372 -11.40 18.28 -0.30
N THR A 373 -10.87 19.49 -0.11
CA THR A 373 -9.61 19.74 0.61
C THR A 373 -9.78 20.77 1.74
N GLY A 374 -9.01 20.61 2.82
CA GLY A 374 -9.04 21.49 3.98
C GLY A 374 -8.46 20.81 5.21
N PRO A 375 -8.22 21.55 6.30
CA PRO A 375 -7.65 21.03 7.53
C PRO A 375 -8.52 19.94 8.16
N ASN A 376 -7.93 19.18 9.09
CA ASN A 376 -8.71 18.23 9.86
C ASN A 376 -9.75 18.95 10.73
N GLY A 377 -10.94 18.35 10.86
CA GLY A 377 -12.05 18.94 11.63
C GLY A 377 -12.87 20.00 10.88
N CYS A 378 -12.52 20.44 9.67
CA CYS A 378 -13.30 21.44 8.92
C CYS A 378 -14.64 20.91 8.35
N GLY A 379 -14.98 19.63 8.59
CA GLY A 379 -16.27 19.06 8.22
C GLY A 379 -16.30 18.31 6.89
N LYS A 380 -15.18 17.84 6.33
CA LYS A 380 -15.12 17.06 5.07
C LYS A 380 -16.04 15.84 5.11
N SER A 381 -15.84 14.95 6.07
CA SER A 381 -16.66 13.73 6.23
C SER A 381 -18.09 14.06 6.66
N THR A 382 -18.30 15.17 7.37
CA THR A 382 -19.64 15.68 7.73
C THR A 382 -20.43 16.05 6.48
N LEU A 383 -19.80 16.79 5.54
CA LEU A 383 -20.41 17.14 4.26
C LEU A 383 -20.80 15.89 3.47
N LEU A 384 -19.90 14.90 3.37
CA LEU A 384 -20.21 13.64 2.67
C LEU A 384 -21.40 12.90 3.31
N LYS A 385 -21.46 12.85 4.66
CA LYS A 385 -22.58 12.23 5.39
C LYS A 385 -23.91 12.97 5.19
N VAL A 386 -23.89 14.31 5.08
CA VAL A 386 -25.08 15.11 4.77
C VAL A 386 -25.54 14.86 3.34
N ILE A 387 -24.63 14.82 2.36
CA ILE A 387 -24.95 14.48 0.95
C ILE A 387 -25.59 13.09 0.86
N LEU A 388 -25.15 12.14 1.66
CA LEU A 388 -25.71 10.79 1.75
C LEU A 388 -27.06 10.71 2.46
N GLY A 389 -27.53 11.81 3.08
CA GLY A 389 -28.72 11.79 3.93
C GLY A 389 -28.55 11.04 5.25
N ARG A 390 -27.30 10.69 5.63
CA ARG A 390 -27.01 10.00 6.92
C ARG A 390 -26.93 10.97 8.10
N LEU A 391 -26.81 12.25 7.83
CA LEU A 391 -26.76 13.31 8.82
C LEU A 391 -27.64 14.47 8.35
N ALA A 392 -28.46 15.01 9.24
CA ALA A 392 -29.31 16.15 8.93
C ALA A 392 -28.47 17.44 8.83
N ALA A 393 -28.72 18.26 7.83
CA ALA A 393 -28.20 19.61 7.74
C ALA A 393 -28.87 20.51 8.82
N VAL A 394 -28.19 21.59 9.21
CA VAL A 394 -28.77 22.64 10.05
C VAL A 394 -29.78 23.45 9.23
N SER A 395 -29.45 23.79 8.00
CA SER A 395 -30.31 24.47 7.03
C SER A 395 -29.84 24.18 5.60
N GLY A 396 -30.64 24.56 4.60
CA GLY A 396 -30.36 24.36 3.20
C GLY A 396 -30.83 23.00 2.67
N HIS A 397 -30.56 22.77 1.38
CA HIS A 397 -31.04 21.58 0.68
C HIS A 397 -29.92 20.91 -0.11
N VAL A 398 -29.97 19.57 -0.13
CA VAL A 398 -29.11 18.73 -0.98
C VAL A 398 -30.00 17.89 -1.88
N HIS A 399 -29.78 17.97 -3.18
CA HIS A 399 -30.49 17.18 -4.17
C HIS A 399 -29.51 16.40 -5.05
N CYS A 400 -29.61 15.07 -5.02
CA CYS A 400 -28.85 14.17 -5.86
C CYS A 400 -29.80 13.16 -6.50
N PRO A 401 -30.14 13.32 -7.80
CA PRO A 401 -31.11 12.46 -8.48
C PRO A 401 -30.48 11.15 -9.00
N LEU A 402 -29.18 10.98 -8.87
CA LEU A 402 -28.45 9.86 -9.44
C LEU A 402 -28.04 8.83 -8.38
N PRO A 403 -27.88 7.55 -8.77
CA PRO A 403 -27.32 6.53 -7.90
C PRO A 403 -25.92 6.94 -7.42
N MET A 404 -25.74 7.00 -6.12
CA MET A 404 -24.44 7.33 -5.52
C MET A 404 -23.88 6.15 -4.72
N ALA A 405 -22.57 6.07 -4.61
CA ALA A 405 -21.89 5.17 -3.68
C ALA A 405 -20.89 5.95 -2.83
N TYR A 406 -20.81 5.56 -1.56
CA TYR A 406 -19.89 6.11 -0.60
C TYR A 406 -18.86 5.05 -0.21
N LEU A 407 -17.61 5.38 -0.31
CA LEU A 407 -16.50 4.54 0.11
C LEU A 407 -15.75 5.28 1.21
N ASP A 408 -16.03 4.90 2.45
CA ASP A 408 -15.33 5.41 3.62
C ASP A 408 -14.08 4.58 3.94
N GLN A 409 -13.26 5.09 4.81
CA GLN A 409 -12.02 4.46 5.23
C GLN A 409 -12.24 3.07 5.87
N THR A 410 -13.36 2.89 6.58
CA THR A 410 -13.67 1.66 7.33
C THR A 410 -14.52 0.68 6.54
N LEU A 411 -15.14 1.14 5.43
CA LEU A 411 -16.12 0.39 4.65
C LEU A 411 -17.28 -0.16 5.49
N SER A 412 -17.68 0.63 6.51
CA SER A 412 -18.69 0.28 7.53
C SER A 412 -20.07 -0.07 6.96
N GLN A 413 -20.33 0.27 5.72
CA GLN A 413 -21.57 -0.03 5.00
C GLN A 413 -21.70 -1.48 4.54
N PHE A 414 -20.62 -2.27 4.58
CA PHE A 414 -20.63 -3.67 4.14
C PHE A 414 -20.54 -4.61 5.35
N ASP A 415 -21.30 -5.71 5.31
CA ASP A 415 -21.13 -6.78 6.30
C ASP A 415 -19.77 -7.47 6.11
N SER A 416 -18.88 -7.26 7.06
CA SER A 416 -17.51 -7.78 7.02
C SER A 416 -17.41 -9.32 7.05
N ARG A 417 -18.51 -10.02 7.41
CA ARG A 417 -18.60 -11.48 7.44
C ARG A 417 -18.87 -12.08 6.07
N LEU A 418 -19.38 -11.29 5.13
CA LEU A 418 -19.70 -11.74 3.78
C LEU A 418 -18.48 -11.67 2.86
N SER A 419 -18.43 -12.56 1.89
CA SER A 419 -17.44 -12.52 0.82
C SER A 419 -17.84 -11.50 -0.26
N VAL A 420 -16.86 -11.09 -1.08
CA VAL A 420 -17.10 -10.18 -2.20
C VAL A 420 -18.17 -10.73 -3.15
N MET A 421 -18.11 -12.02 -3.46
CA MET A 421 -19.09 -12.68 -4.33
C MET A 421 -20.48 -12.69 -3.71
N ALA A 422 -20.59 -12.94 -2.40
CA ALA A 422 -21.86 -12.90 -1.69
C ALA A 422 -22.47 -11.50 -1.69
N LEU A 423 -21.67 -10.46 -1.46
CA LEU A 423 -22.11 -9.06 -1.50
C LEU A 423 -22.62 -8.65 -2.88
N LEU A 424 -21.90 -9.01 -3.95
CA LEU A 424 -22.33 -8.73 -5.33
C LEU A 424 -23.63 -9.49 -5.69
N GLY A 425 -23.78 -10.72 -5.18
CA GLY A 425 -25.03 -11.49 -5.31
C GLY A 425 -26.22 -10.82 -4.63
N LEU A 426 -26.05 -10.29 -3.41
CA LEU A 426 -27.09 -9.55 -2.67
C LEU A 426 -27.48 -8.22 -3.34
N GLN A 427 -26.62 -7.67 -4.19
CA GLN A 427 -26.86 -6.41 -4.90
C GLN A 427 -27.46 -6.60 -6.29
N ASP A 428 -27.91 -7.81 -6.62
CA ASP A 428 -28.50 -8.15 -7.92
C ASP A 428 -27.62 -7.72 -9.10
N SER A 429 -26.33 -8.01 -9.05
CA SER A 429 -25.40 -7.64 -10.11
C SER A 429 -25.90 -8.16 -11.48
N PRO A 430 -25.91 -7.31 -12.53
CA PRO A 430 -26.35 -7.74 -13.86
C PRO A 430 -25.32 -8.63 -14.57
N LEU A 431 -24.10 -8.73 -14.03
CA LEU A 431 -23.03 -9.53 -14.62
C LEU A 431 -23.13 -10.99 -14.18
N ALA A 432 -22.94 -11.90 -15.13
CA ALA A 432 -22.82 -13.33 -14.83
C ALA A 432 -21.57 -13.58 -13.94
N GLU A 433 -21.64 -14.62 -13.11
CA GLU A 433 -20.57 -14.96 -12.15
C GLU A 433 -19.18 -15.05 -12.80
N GLY A 434 -19.05 -15.66 -13.97
CA GLY A 434 -17.78 -15.76 -14.68
C GLY A 434 -17.23 -14.40 -15.12
N ALA A 435 -18.10 -13.47 -15.53
CA ALA A 435 -17.72 -12.10 -15.86
C ALA A 435 -17.29 -11.33 -14.62
N LEU A 436 -18.01 -11.48 -13.49
CA LEU A 436 -17.63 -10.86 -12.20
C LEU A 436 -16.26 -11.35 -11.74
N ARG A 437 -15.97 -12.64 -11.80
CA ARG A 437 -14.67 -13.20 -11.45
C ARG A 437 -13.55 -12.61 -12.32
N THR A 438 -13.80 -12.44 -13.62
CA THR A 438 -12.84 -11.82 -14.54
C THR A 438 -12.59 -10.36 -14.22
N GLN A 439 -13.63 -9.58 -13.94
CA GLN A 439 -13.50 -8.18 -13.56
C GLN A 439 -12.80 -7.99 -12.19
N LEU A 440 -13.11 -8.86 -11.21
CA LEU A 440 -12.45 -8.87 -9.91
C LEU A 440 -10.95 -9.23 -10.04
N ALA A 441 -10.60 -10.15 -10.92
CA ALA A 441 -9.20 -10.46 -11.22
C ALA A 441 -8.47 -9.26 -11.85
N GLN A 442 -9.14 -8.47 -12.69
CA GLN A 442 -8.59 -7.22 -13.24
C GLN A 442 -8.36 -6.16 -12.15
N LEU A 443 -9.17 -6.15 -11.08
CA LEU A 443 -8.91 -5.36 -9.86
C LEU A 443 -7.82 -5.97 -8.97
N GLN A 444 -7.14 -7.03 -9.45
CA GLN A 444 -6.13 -7.77 -8.67
C GLN A 444 -6.73 -8.40 -7.39
N LEU A 445 -7.98 -8.82 -7.43
CA LEU A 445 -8.60 -9.67 -6.43
C LEU A 445 -8.60 -11.11 -6.93
N GLY A 446 -7.66 -11.91 -6.45
CA GLY A 446 -7.46 -13.30 -6.85
C GLY A 446 -8.65 -14.21 -6.49
N ALA A 447 -8.77 -15.35 -7.19
CA ALA A 447 -9.89 -16.27 -7.05
C ALA A 447 -10.12 -16.76 -5.61
N GLU A 448 -9.06 -16.95 -4.83
CA GLU A 448 -9.15 -17.34 -3.42
C GLU A 448 -9.66 -16.18 -2.55
N ARG A 449 -9.21 -14.96 -2.81
CA ARG A 449 -9.55 -13.77 -2.03
C ARG A 449 -11.01 -13.37 -2.13
N ILE A 450 -11.63 -13.49 -3.30
CA ILE A 450 -13.04 -13.13 -3.53
C ILE A 450 -14.04 -14.00 -2.80
N THR A 451 -13.61 -15.17 -2.30
CA THR A 451 -14.44 -16.11 -1.52
C THR A 451 -14.27 -15.93 -0.01
N LEU A 452 -13.24 -15.21 0.44
CA LEU A 452 -13.02 -14.93 1.85
C LEU A 452 -13.95 -13.83 2.35
N PRO A 453 -14.29 -13.83 3.65
CA PRO A 453 -14.99 -12.72 4.29
C PRO A 453 -14.19 -11.41 4.14
N LEU A 454 -14.87 -10.26 4.01
CA LEU A 454 -14.21 -8.96 3.91
C LEU A 454 -13.27 -8.68 5.09
N ALA A 455 -13.59 -9.18 6.28
CA ALA A 455 -12.74 -9.04 7.46
C ALA A 455 -11.35 -9.69 7.29
N ALA A 456 -11.23 -10.73 6.47
CA ALA A 456 -9.97 -11.44 6.19
C ALA A 456 -9.14 -10.79 5.09
N LEU A 457 -9.68 -9.79 4.39
CA LEU A 457 -8.99 -9.07 3.33
C LEU A 457 -8.13 -7.93 3.90
N SER A 458 -7.02 -7.63 3.23
CA SER A 458 -6.24 -6.42 3.51
C SER A 458 -7.03 -5.14 3.23
N GLY A 459 -6.61 -3.99 3.77
CA GLY A 459 -7.28 -2.70 3.53
C GLY A 459 -7.45 -2.38 2.04
N GLY A 460 -6.41 -2.63 1.23
CA GLY A 460 -6.45 -2.44 -0.21
C GLY A 460 -7.40 -3.39 -0.93
N GLU A 461 -7.40 -4.66 -0.54
CA GLU A 461 -8.34 -5.65 -1.10
C GLU A 461 -9.80 -5.32 -0.73
N ARG A 462 -10.03 -4.87 0.50
CA ARG A 462 -11.36 -4.41 0.94
C ARG A 462 -11.86 -3.22 0.13
N LEU A 463 -11.01 -2.24 -0.12
CA LEU A 463 -11.40 -1.07 -0.93
C LEU A 463 -11.68 -1.46 -2.39
N LYS A 464 -10.87 -2.35 -2.99
CA LYS A 464 -11.14 -2.90 -4.32
C LYS A 464 -12.48 -3.65 -4.37
N ALA A 465 -12.78 -4.43 -3.34
CA ALA A 465 -14.06 -5.13 -3.19
C ALA A 465 -15.23 -4.15 -3.07
N ALA A 466 -15.09 -3.11 -2.26
CA ALA A 466 -16.10 -2.07 -2.10
C ALA A 466 -16.34 -1.29 -3.39
N LEU A 467 -15.29 -0.98 -4.13
CA LEU A 467 -15.38 -0.36 -5.45
C LEU A 467 -16.12 -1.28 -6.43
N ALA A 468 -15.80 -2.58 -6.45
CA ALA A 468 -16.52 -3.57 -7.25
C ALA A 468 -18.03 -3.59 -6.92
N CYS A 469 -18.39 -3.60 -5.63
CA CYS A 469 -19.77 -3.53 -5.18
C CYS A 469 -20.47 -2.22 -5.58
N ALA A 470 -19.76 -1.10 -5.61
CA ALA A 470 -20.31 0.18 -6.04
C ALA A 470 -20.60 0.21 -7.56
N LEU A 471 -19.74 -0.42 -8.35
CA LEU A 471 -19.74 -0.33 -9.82
C LEU A 471 -20.59 -1.41 -10.49
N TRP A 472 -20.68 -2.61 -9.92
CA TRP A 472 -21.33 -3.76 -10.57
C TRP A 472 -22.62 -4.21 -9.88
N ARG A 473 -23.25 -3.36 -9.09
CA ARG A 473 -24.60 -3.55 -8.57
C ARG A 473 -25.65 -3.30 -9.65
N LYS A 474 -26.91 -3.66 -9.39
CA LYS A 474 -28.05 -3.50 -10.32
C LYS A 474 -28.19 -2.07 -10.85
N GLU A 475 -28.03 -1.08 -10.00
CA GLU A 475 -27.98 0.34 -10.36
C GLU A 475 -26.56 0.87 -10.10
N PRO A 476 -25.66 0.81 -11.08
CA PRO A 476 -24.28 1.25 -10.94
C PRO A 476 -24.18 2.70 -10.45
N ALA A 477 -23.22 2.98 -9.60
CA ALA A 477 -23.00 4.33 -9.11
C ALA A 477 -22.62 5.26 -10.27
N GLN A 478 -23.27 6.43 -10.32
CA GLN A 478 -22.97 7.52 -11.24
C GLN A 478 -22.26 8.68 -10.52
N LEU A 479 -22.35 8.73 -9.17
CA LEU A 479 -21.58 9.61 -8.31
C LEU A 479 -20.82 8.77 -7.28
N LEU A 480 -19.49 8.90 -7.24
CA LEU A 480 -18.65 8.31 -6.18
C LEU A 480 -18.28 9.37 -5.16
N LEU A 481 -18.54 9.07 -3.89
CA LEU A 481 -18.10 9.83 -2.74
C LEU A 481 -16.99 9.03 -2.05
N LEU A 482 -15.76 9.56 -2.08
CA LEU A 482 -14.56 8.89 -1.56
C LEU A 482 -14.03 9.66 -0.37
N ASP A 483 -13.91 9.00 0.79
CA ASP A 483 -13.39 9.61 2.03
C ASP A 483 -12.06 8.97 2.42
N GLU A 484 -10.95 9.64 2.10
CA GLU A 484 -9.57 9.20 2.32
C GLU A 484 -9.30 7.77 1.82
N PRO A 485 -9.57 7.47 0.53
CA PRO A 485 -9.53 6.09 0.02
C PRO A 485 -8.12 5.49 -0.01
N THR A 486 -7.07 6.32 0.02
CA THR A 486 -5.67 5.87 -0.03
C THR A 486 -5.07 5.59 1.34
N ASN A 487 -5.75 5.96 2.43
CA ASN A 487 -5.24 5.70 3.77
C ASN A 487 -5.10 4.20 4.03
N HIS A 488 -3.96 3.81 4.59
CA HIS A 488 -3.60 2.40 4.88
C HIS A 488 -3.47 1.49 3.64
N LEU A 489 -3.40 2.06 2.42
CA LEU A 489 -3.06 1.28 1.23
C LEU A 489 -1.55 1.19 1.04
N ASP A 490 -1.08 0.05 0.58
CA ASP A 490 0.28 -0.03 0.05
C ASP A 490 0.37 0.63 -1.35
N LEU A 491 1.59 0.93 -1.76
CA LEU A 491 1.86 1.62 -3.03
C LEU A 491 1.25 0.90 -4.25
N ALA A 492 1.29 -0.43 -4.27
CA ALA A 492 0.73 -1.22 -5.37
C ALA A 492 -0.80 -1.13 -5.40
N SER A 493 -1.45 -1.24 -4.23
CA SER A 493 -2.91 -1.10 -4.10
C SER A 493 -3.36 0.32 -4.46
N SER A 494 -2.62 1.36 -4.02
CA SER A 494 -2.91 2.74 -4.38
C SER A 494 -2.87 2.96 -5.90
N LEU A 495 -1.83 2.47 -6.58
CA LEU A 495 -1.71 2.57 -8.04
C LEU A 495 -2.84 1.84 -8.78
N ALA A 496 -3.23 0.66 -8.31
CA ALA A 496 -4.33 -0.09 -8.91
C ALA A 496 -5.67 0.65 -8.79
N ILE A 497 -5.93 1.26 -7.62
CA ILE A 497 -7.14 2.05 -7.39
C ILE A 497 -7.12 3.36 -8.18
N GLU A 498 -5.98 4.04 -8.27
CA GLU A 498 -5.82 5.20 -9.14
C GLU A 498 -6.17 4.89 -10.59
N ALA A 499 -5.63 3.79 -11.12
CA ALA A 499 -5.93 3.37 -12.48
C ALA A 499 -7.43 3.07 -12.68
N ALA A 500 -8.05 2.37 -11.71
CA ALA A 500 -9.47 2.06 -11.73
C ALA A 500 -10.36 3.32 -11.70
N LEU A 501 -10.06 4.26 -10.80
CA LEU A 501 -10.81 5.50 -10.67
C LEU A 501 -10.56 6.49 -11.80
N ALA A 502 -9.35 6.49 -12.38
CA ALA A 502 -9.05 7.32 -13.56
C ALA A 502 -9.94 7.00 -14.75
N GLU A 503 -10.33 5.73 -14.91
CA GLU A 503 -11.23 5.24 -15.97
C GLU A 503 -12.73 5.39 -15.62
N PHE A 504 -13.08 5.78 -14.39
CA PHE A 504 -14.48 5.94 -14.00
C PHE A 504 -15.17 7.05 -14.80
N PRO A 505 -16.29 6.76 -15.52
CA PRO A 505 -16.94 7.70 -16.42
C PRO A 505 -18.01 8.59 -15.76
N GLY A 506 -18.23 8.42 -14.46
CA GLY A 506 -19.18 9.20 -13.65
C GLY A 506 -18.54 10.40 -12.95
N ALA A 507 -19.33 11.06 -12.12
CA ALA A 507 -18.87 12.15 -11.27
C ALA A 507 -18.20 11.62 -10.00
N MET A 508 -17.23 12.37 -9.47
CA MET A 508 -16.56 12.03 -8.20
C MET A 508 -16.43 13.23 -7.29
N LEU A 509 -16.63 13.00 -6.00
CA LEU A 509 -16.26 13.91 -4.92
C LEU A 509 -15.29 13.19 -4.00
N VAL A 510 -14.05 13.66 -3.92
CA VAL A 510 -12.92 12.93 -3.33
C VAL A 510 -12.30 13.75 -2.21
N VAL A 511 -12.33 13.23 -1.00
CA VAL A 511 -11.52 13.71 0.12
C VAL A 511 -10.20 12.96 0.10
N SER A 512 -9.10 13.65 -0.05
CA SER A 512 -7.76 13.07 0.13
C SER A 512 -6.72 14.14 0.43
N HIS A 513 -5.72 13.76 1.20
CA HIS A 513 -4.50 14.52 1.46
C HIS A 513 -3.31 14.05 0.61
N ASP A 514 -3.50 13.04 -0.25
CA ASP A 514 -2.50 12.56 -1.20
C ASP A 514 -2.59 13.33 -2.52
N GLU A 515 -1.71 14.32 -2.70
CA GLU A 515 -1.64 15.12 -3.92
C GLU A 515 -1.26 14.30 -5.18
N ALA A 516 -0.53 13.19 -5.02
CA ALA A 516 -0.19 12.31 -6.15
C ALA A 516 -1.43 11.56 -6.62
N PHE A 517 -2.22 11.06 -5.67
CA PHE A 517 -3.52 10.44 -5.93
C PHE A 517 -4.49 11.42 -6.61
N LEU A 518 -4.64 12.62 -6.04
CA LEU A 518 -5.53 13.65 -6.61
C LEU A 518 -5.15 14.01 -8.05
N ARG A 519 -3.84 14.14 -8.35
CA ARG A 519 -3.35 14.38 -9.72
C ARG A 519 -3.67 13.23 -10.68
N ALA A 520 -3.54 11.99 -10.24
CA ALA A 520 -3.85 10.81 -11.06
C ALA A 520 -5.32 10.75 -11.46
N LEU A 521 -6.24 11.28 -10.65
CA LEU A 521 -7.68 11.31 -10.91
C LEU A 521 -8.12 12.36 -11.94
N LYS A 522 -7.22 13.20 -12.47
CA LYS A 522 -7.55 14.25 -13.47
C LYS A 522 -8.70 15.14 -13.00
N LEU A 523 -8.55 15.74 -11.84
CA LEU A 523 -9.58 16.60 -11.23
C LEU A 523 -9.94 17.76 -12.13
N THR A 524 -11.20 18.16 -12.09
CA THR A 524 -11.74 19.32 -12.84
C THR A 524 -12.03 20.51 -11.93
N HIS A 525 -12.36 20.24 -10.67
CA HIS A 525 -12.75 21.26 -9.69
C HIS A 525 -12.16 20.94 -8.31
N ARG A 526 -12.11 21.98 -7.47
CA ARG A 526 -11.71 21.87 -6.06
C ARG A 526 -12.74 22.58 -5.19
N LEU A 527 -13.20 21.91 -4.15
CA LEU A 527 -13.92 22.48 -3.03
C LEU A 527 -12.94 22.59 -1.86
N HIS A 528 -12.50 23.80 -1.58
CA HIS A 528 -11.46 24.05 -0.58
C HIS A 528 -12.00 24.83 0.61
N TRP A 529 -11.57 24.45 1.82
CA TRP A 529 -11.88 25.18 3.04
C TRP A 529 -10.92 26.34 3.23
N GLN A 530 -11.44 27.56 3.27
CA GLN A 530 -10.68 28.77 3.49
C GLN A 530 -11.53 29.81 4.25
N ASP A 531 -10.90 30.54 5.20
CA ASP A 531 -11.52 31.67 5.93
C ASP A 531 -12.88 31.33 6.57
N GLY A 532 -13.00 30.11 7.16
CA GLY A 532 -14.21 29.65 7.82
C GLY A 532 -15.36 29.28 6.87
N GLY A 533 -15.08 28.99 5.60
CA GLY A 533 -16.09 28.58 4.64
C GLY A 533 -15.53 27.73 3.49
N TRP A 534 -16.43 27.13 2.74
CA TRP A 534 -16.12 26.33 1.57
C TRP A 534 -16.09 27.19 0.29
N GLN A 535 -15.09 27.05 -0.51
CA GLN A 535 -14.95 27.74 -1.80
C GLN A 535 -14.87 26.71 -2.93
N PHE A 536 -15.83 26.76 -3.85
CA PHE A 536 -15.88 25.88 -5.02
C PHE A 536 -15.26 26.61 -6.23
N ARG A 537 -14.25 25.99 -6.88
CA ARG A 537 -13.52 26.57 -8.01
C ARG A 537 -13.19 25.50 -9.07
N ALA A 538 -13.17 25.88 -10.34
CA ALA A 538 -12.56 25.10 -11.40
C ALA A 538 -11.03 25.10 -11.27
N LEU A 539 -10.35 24.00 -11.63
CA LEU A 539 -8.89 23.84 -11.62
C LEU A 539 -8.28 24.23 -12.97
#